data_67821db5a1d94d9703da52c655b363e5
#
_entry.id   67821db5a1d94d9703da52c655b363e5
#
_cell.length_a   1.000
_cell.length_b   1.000
_cell.length_c   1.000
_cell.angle_alpha   90.00
_cell.angle_beta   90.00
_cell.angle_gamma   90.00
#
_symmetry.space_group_name_H-M   'P 1'
#
loop_
_entity.id
_entity.type
_entity.pdbx_description
1 polymer ?
#
loop_
_entity_poly.entity_id
_entity_poly.type
_entity_poly.pdbx_seq_one_letter_code
_entity_poly.pdbx_strand_id
1 'polypeptide(L)'
;MTICTKRMRPVFGTVVNGHMHLNDAGNVADAFWREIPEHFPNVTVDEHVVMPDHVHGLLHIPTASNGHNPTARRGERRGGMEAFGKPVPGSIPTVIRSYKSAVSRALGQKFWHPRFYEVRARDERAIANIRRYIRENP
;
A
#
# COMPACT_ATOMS: atom_id res chain seq x y z
N MET A 1 2.14 1.46 5.31
CA MET A 1 0.87 2.04 4.85
C MET A 1 -0.26 1.06 5.00
N THR A 2 -1.47 1.57 5.06
CA THR A 2 -2.67 0.75 5.23
C THR A 2 -3.71 1.18 4.20
N ILE A 3 -4.22 0.20 3.48
CA ILE A 3 -5.26 0.43 2.47
C ILE A 3 -6.48 -0.37 2.90
N CYS A 4 -7.60 0.30 3.14
CA CYS A 4 -8.79 -0.34 3.69
C CYS A 4 -9.89 -0.48 2.66
N THR A 5 -10.76 -1.46 2.88
CA THR A 5 -11.99 -1.58 2.12
C THR A 5 -13.01 -0.59 2.67
N LYS A 6 -14.02 -0.28 1.85
CA LYS A 6 -15.12 0.58 2.29
C LYS A 6 -15.83 -0.10 3.44
N ARG A 7 -16.06 0.67 4.50
CA ARG A 7 -16.78 0.21 5.69
C ARG A 7 -16.15 -1.04 6.29
N MET A 8 -14.85 -1.24 6.06
CA MET A 8 -14.10 -2.36 6.61
C MET A 8 -14.75 -3.70 6.30
N ARG A 9 -15.26 -3.86 5.10
CA ARG A 9 -15.90 -5.10 4.67
C ARG A 9 -14.84 -6.18 4.45
N PRO A 10 -15.09 -7.40 4.93
CA PRO A 10 -14.10 -8.48 4.81
C PRO A 10 -14.13 -9.08 3.40
N VAL A 11 -13.40 -8.46 2.50
CA VAL A 11 -13.37 -8.83 1.09
C VAL A 11 -12.34 -9.92 0.81
N PHE A 12 -11.25 -9.95 1.59
CA PHE A 12 -10.07 -10.74 1.22
C PHE A 12 -9.96 -12.09 1.91
N GLY A 13 -10.84 -12.38 2.83
CA GLY A 13 -10.78 -13.64 3.54
C GLY A 13 -11.21 -13.52 4.98
N THR A 14 -10.79 -14.47 5.80
CA THR A 14 -11.17 -14.52 7.21
C THR A 14 -9.98 -14.92 8.06
N VAL A 15 -10.04 -14.59 9.35
CA VAL A 15 -9.06 -15.03 10.33
C VAL A 15 -9.66 -16.20 11.11
N VAL A 16 -8.96 -17.31 11.12
CA VAL A 16 -9.41 -18.54 11.81
C VAL A 16 -8.27 -18.98 12.71
N ASN A 17 -8.56 -19.11 14.00
CA ASN A 17 -7.58 -19.56 14.98
C ASN A 17 -6.30 -18.73 14.96
N GLY A 18 -6.45 -17.43 14.78
CA GLY A 18 -5.31 -16.52 14.77
C GLY A 18 -4.53 -16.50 13.47
N HIS A 19 -5.02 -17.15 12.43
CA HIS A 19 -4.35 -17.21 11.14
C HIS A 19 -5.25 -16.68 10.04
N MET A 20 -4.68 -15.87 9.16
CA MET A 20 -5.42 -15.33 8.03
C MET A 20 -5.54 -16.36 6.92
N HIS A 21 -6.76 -16.54 6.44
CA HIS A 21 -7.03 -17.42 5.31
C HIS A 21 -7.55 -16.56 4.16
N LEU A 22 -6.73 -16.42 3.13
CA LEU A 22 -7.10 -15.64 1.96
C LEU A 22 -8.07 -16.40 1.08
N ASN A 23 -9.07 -15.67 0.57
CA ASN A 23 -9.92 -16.20 -0.48
C ASN A 23 -9.33 -15.80 -1.83
N ASP A 24 -10.07 -16.03 -2.93
CA ASP A 24 -9.57 -15.69 -4.25
C ASP A 24 -9.24 -14.21 -4.37
N ALA A 25 -10.09 -13.36 -3.81
CA ALA A 25 -9.83 -11.92 -3.83
C ALA A 25 -8.57 -11.56 -3.06
N GLY A 26 -8.37 -12.21 -1.91
CA GLY A 26 -7.17 -11.99 -1.12
C GLY A 26 -5.91 -12.44 -1.84
N ASN A 27 -5.99 -13.55 -2.54
CA ASN A 27 -4.86 -14.03 -3.32
C ASN A 27 -4.50 -13.05 -4.45
N VAL A 28 -5.50 -12.47 -5.09
CA VAL A 28 -5.26 -11.44 -6.11
C VAL A 28 -4.59 -10.23 -5.48
N ALA A 29 -5.10 -9.78 -4.34
CA ALA A 29 -4.54 -8.60 -3.66
C ALA A 29 -3.08 -8.86 -3.27
N ASP A 30 -2.76 -10.04 -2.79
CA ASP A 30 -1.40 -10.41 -2.41
C ASP A 30 -0.48 -10.45 -3.63
N ALA A 31 -0.92 -11.12 -4.68
CA ALA A 31 -0.11 -11.25 -5.89
C ALA A 31 0.18 -9.89 -6.51
N PHE A 32 -0.84 -9.04 -6.59
CA PHE A 32 -0.67 -7.74 -7.20
C PHE A 32 0.23 -6.82 -6.39
N TRP A 33 0.24 -6.97 -5.06
CA TRP A 33 1.17 -6.22 -4.24
C TRP A 33 2.61 -6.58 -4.58
N ARG A 34 2.87 -7.88 -4.75
CA ARG A 34 4.21 -8.35 -5.08
C ARG A 34 4.65 -7.91 -6.47
N GLU A 35 3.71 -7.59 -7.33
CA GLU A 35 4.02 -7.16 -8.70
C GLU A 35 4.27 -5.66 -8.82
N ILE A 36 4.12 -4.90 -7.74
CA ILE A 36 4.34 -3.46 -7.79
C ILE A 36 5.69 -3.10 -8.43
N PRO A 37 6.80 -3.74 -8.07
CA PRO A 37 8.09 -3.39 -8.69
C PRO A 37 8.16 -3.61 -10.19
N GLU A 38 7.30 -4.46 -10.73
CA GLU A 38 7.27 -4.68 -12.18
C GLU A 38 6.68 -3.50 -12.92
N HIS A 39 5.78 -2.77 -12.27
CA HIS A 39 5.17 -1.59 -12.85
C HIS A 39 5.87 -0.31 -12.46
N PHE A 40 6.59 -0.34 -11.34
CA PHE A 40 7.31 0.81 -10.81
C PHE A 40 8.72 0.34 -10.42
N PRO A 41 9.65 0.29 -11.39
CA PRO A 41 10.97 -0.33 -11.14
C PRO A 41 11.78 0.28 -10.01
N ASN A 42 11.52 1.53 -9.65
CA ASN A 42 12.24 2.16 -8.54
C ASN A 42 11.56 1.96 -7.20
N VAL A 43 10.50 1.16 -7.16
CA VAL A 43 9.83 0.84 -5.90
C VAL A 43 10.18 -0.58 -5.51
N THR A 44 10.53 -0.78 -4.25
CA THR A 44 10.80 -2.10 -3.70
C THR A 44 9.74 -2.42 -2.67
N VAL A 45 9.17 -3.62 -2.73
CA VAL A 45 8.21 -4.06 -1.71
C VAL A 45 8.97 -4.76 -0.59
N ASP A 46 8.61 -4.43 0.64
CA ASP A 46 9.15 -5.04 1.83
C ASP A 46 8.05 -5.95 2.41
N GLU A 47 7.97 -6.04 3.71
CA GLU A 47 6.93 -6.83 4.35
C GLU A 47 5.54 -6.32 4.00
N HIS A 48 4.62 -7.24 3.85
CA HIS A 48 3.21 -6.89 3.67
C HIS A 48 2.33 -8.02 4.18
N VAL A 49 1.08 -7.69 4.44
CA VAL A 49 0.09 -8.69 4.84
C VAL A 49 -1.27 -8.24 4.34
N VAL A 50 -2.04 -9.21 3.84
CA VAL A 50 -3.41 -8.97 3.43
C VAL A 50 -4.31 -9.49 4.56
N MET A 51 -5.12 -8.59 5.10
CA MET A 51 -6.08 -8.89 6.16
C MET A 51 -7.48 -8.89 5.55
N PRO A 52 -8.49 -9.36 6.28
CA PRO A 52 -9.83 -9.46 5.67
C PRO A 52 -10.35 -8.17 5.07
N ASP A 53 -10.05 -7.03 5.68
CA ASP A 53 -10.62 -5.75 5.29
C ASP A 53 -9.58 -4.70 4.97
N HIS A 54 -8.30 -5.07 4.87
CA HIS A 54 -7.25 -4.12 4.57
C HIS A 54 -5.97 -4.82 4.16
N VAL A 55 -5.06 -4.03 3.61
CA VAL A 55 -3.71 -4.48 3.28
C VAL A 55 -2.74 -3.54 4.01
N HIS A 56 -1.82 -4.13 4.74
CA HIS A 56 -0.69 -3.41 5.32
C HIS A 56 0.54 -3.71 4.50
N GLY A 57 1.35 -2.70 4.23
CA GLY A 57 2.56 -2.94 3.49
C GLY A 57 3.61 -1.87 3.72
N LEU A 58 4.84 -2.24 3.47
CA LEU A 58 5.98 -1.35 3.56
C LEU A 58 6.63 -1.29 2.18
N LEU A 59 6.77 -0.09 1.66
CA LEU A 59 7.38 0.14 0.37
C LEU A 59 8.61 1.01 0.53
N HIS A 60 9.63 0.73 -0.27
CA HIS A 60 10.83 1.54 -0.33
C HIS A 60 10.87 2.26 -1.66
N ILE A 61 10.93 3.57 -1.62
CA ILE A 61 11.06 4.38 -2.82
C ILE A 61 12.33 5.20 -2.67
N PRO A 62 13.29 5.07 -3.58
CA PRO A 62 14.52 5.83 -3.48
C PRO A 62 14.22 7.31 -3.54
N THR A 63 14.78 8.06 -2.61
CA THR A 63 14.61 9.51 -2.57
C THR A 63 15.85 10.23 -3.04
N ALA A 64 16.94 9.49 -3.23
CA ALA A 64 18.23 10.11 -3.54
C ALA A 64 18.21 10.91 -4.82
N SER A 65 17.46 10.45 -5.81
CA SER A 65 17.43 11.13 -7.10
C SER A 65 16.65 12.43 -7.06
N ASN A 66 15.74 12.57 -6.11
CA ASN A 66 14.90 13.77 -6.03
C ASN A 66 14.66 14.20 -4.60
N GLY A 67 15.25 13.50 -3.66
CA GLY A 67 14.99 13.77 -2.26
C GLY A 67 15.57 15.07 -1.77
N HIS A 68 16.47 15.65 -2.52
CA HIS A 68 17.12 16.89 -2.13
C HIS A 68 16.17 18.08 -2.18
N ASN A 69 15.03 17.93 -2.79
CA ASN A 69 14.09 19.03 -2.94
C ASN A 69 13.23 19.15 -1.68
N PRO A 70 13.50 20.17 -0.85
CA PRO A 70 12.74 20.32 0.39
C PRO A 70 11.27 20.62 0.15
N THR A 71 10.98 21.26 -0.94
CA THR A 71 9.60 21.58 -1.29
C THR A 71 8.81 20.32 -1.57
N ALA A 72 9.46 19.34 -2.17
CA ALA A 72 8.79 18.08 -2.46
C ALA A 72 8.35 17.40 -1.20
N ARG A 73 9.18 17.44 -0.15
CA ARG A 73 8.80 16.81 1.10
C ARG A 73 7.55 17.43 1.68
N ARG A 74 7.48 18.74 1.59
CA ARG A 74 6.32 19.44 2.11
C ARG A 74 5.07 19.08 1.32
N GLY A 75 5.21 18.98 0.02
CA GLY A 75 4.10 18.61 -0.83
C GLY A 75 3.61 17.20 -0.56
N GLU A 76 4.52 16.33 -0.21
CA GLU A 76 4.15 14.95 0.03
C GLU A 76 3.18 14.77 1.16
N ARG A 77 3.29 15.60 2.17
CA ARG A 77 2.39 15.47 3.29
C ARG A 77 0.96 15.77 2.91
N ARG A 78 0.79 16.38 1.77
CA ARG A 78 -0.54 16.71 1.29
C ARG A 78 -0.88 15.82 0.14
N GLY A 79 -1.26 14.62 0.45
CA GLY A 79 -1.67 13.73 -0.61
C GLY A 79 -2.68 14.35 -1.55
N GLY A 80 -3.41 15.32 -1.04
CA GLY A 80 -4.37 16.01 -1.86
C GLY A 80 -3.79 16.80 -3.00
N MET A 81 -2.50 17.11 -2.93
CA MET A 81 -1.88 17.82 -4.04
C MET A 81 -2.01 17.06 -5.35
N GLU A 82 -1.88 15.77 -5.27
CA GLU A 82 -2.00 14.98 -6.48
C GLU A 82 -3.42 14.92 -7.01
N ALA A 83 -4.38 15.19 -6.15
CA ALA A 83 -5.76 15.19 -6.58
C ALA A 83 -6.06 16.35 -7.53
N PHE A 84 -5.29 17.41 -7.47
CA PHE A 84 -5.55 18.57 -8.29
C PHE A 84 -4.76 18.60 -9.57
N GLY A 85 -3.72 17.82 -9.66
CA GLY A 85 -2.85 17.87 -10.82
C GLY A 85 -2.59 16.49 -11.37
N LYS A 86 -1.58 16.43 -12.22
CA LYS A 86 -1.18 15.17 -12.79
C LYS A 86 -0.48 14.33 -11.73
N PRO A 87 -0.75 13.02 -11.70
CA PRO A 87 -0.04 12.14 -10.78
C PRO A 87 1.46 12.20 -11.02
N VAL A 88 2.21 12.16 -9.94
CA VAL A 88 3.68 12.11 -10.03
C VAL A 88 4.07 10.65 -10.22
N PRO A 89 4.74 10.30 -11.33
CA PRO A 89 5.11 8.90 -11.57
C PRO A 89 5.98 8.36 -10.43
N GLY A 90 5.63 7.18 -9.94
CA GLY A 90 6.41 6.54 -8.90
C GLY A 90 6.19 7.08 -7.49
N SER A 91 5.32 8.07 -7.32
CA SER A 91 4.99 8.55 -5.97
C SER A 91 4.08 7.52 -5.27
N ILE A 92 4.05 7.60 -3.94
CA ILE A 92 3.21 6.68 -3.16
C ILE A 92 1.74 6.75 -3.59
N PRO A 93 1.13 7.94 -3.69
CA PRO A 93 -0.27 7.98 -4.14
C PRO A 93 -0.47 7.35 -5.52
N THR A 94 0.46 7.55 -6.43
CA THR A 94 0.35 6.97 -7.77
C THR A 94 0.44 5.45 -7.71
N VAL A 95 1.40 4.93 -6.95
CA VAL A 95 1.57 3.49 -6.80
C VAL A 95 0.33 2.87 -6.19
N ILE A 96 -0.20 3.46 -5.13
CA ILE A 96 -1.38 2.92 -4.46
C ILE A 96 -2.61 3.00 -5.35
N ARG A 97 -2.77 4.09 -6.07
CA ARG A 97 -3.90 4.22 -6.99
C ARG A 97 -3.85 3.14 -8.07
N SER A 98 -2.66 2.91 -8.61
CA SER A 98 -2.48 1.89 -9.63
C SER A 98 -2.78 0.50 -9.08
N TYR A 99 -2.29 0.20 -7.89
CA TYR A 99 -2.55 -1.07 -7.24
C TYR A 99 -4.04 -1.28 -6.99
N LYS A 100 -4.71 -0.31 -6.40
CA LYS A 100 -6.13 -0.42 -6.11
C LYS A 100 -6.94 -0.60 -7.38
N SER A 101 -6.59 0.14 -8.41
CA SER A 101 -7.29 0.04 -9.69
C SER A 101 -7.12 -1.34 -10.32
N ALA A 102 -5.90 -1.87 -10.27
CA ALA A 102 -5.61 -3.19 -10.84
C ALA A 102 -6.39 -4.28 -10.12
N VAL A 103 -6.41 -4.24 -8.79
CA VAL A 103 -7.12 -5.25 -8.00
C VAL A 103 -8.63 -5.14 -8.28
N SER A 104 -9.17 -3.93 -8.28
CA SER A 104 -10.60 -3.72 -8.55
C SER A 104 -10.98 -4.23 -9.93
N ARG A 105 -10.14 -3.98 -10.92
CA ARG A 105 -10.40 -4.41 -12.28
C ARG A 105 -10.37 -5.93 -12.40
N ALA A 106 -9.40 -6.55 -11.74
CA ALA A 106 -9.27 -7.99 -11.76
C ALA A 106 -10.46 -8.68 -11.09
N LEU A 107 -11.00 -8.06 -10.04
CA LEU A 107 -12.12 -8.63 -9.29
C LEU A 107 -13.47 -8.15 -9.78
N GLY A 108 -13.50 -7.16 -10.66
CA GLY A 108 -14.74 -6.63 -11.20
C GLY A 108 -15.58 -5.89 -10.19
N GLN A 109 -14.99 -5.36 -9.15
CA GLN A 109 -15.72 -4.71 -8.07
C GLN A 109 -14.95 -3.50 -7.56
N LYS A 110 -15.70 -2.52 -7.08
CA LYS A 110 -15.14 -1.34 -6.42
C LYS A 110 -15.42 -1.45 -4.94
N PHE A 111 -14.41 -1.75 -4.16
CA PHE A 111 -14.60 -1.96 -2.72
C PHE A 111 -13.59 -1.18 -1.88
N TRP A 112 -12.68 -0.46 -2.48
CA TRP A 112 -11.66 0.26 -1.72
C TRP A 112 -12.21 1.55 -1.13
N HIS A 113 -11.76 1.83 0.09
CA HIS A 113 -11.94 3.15 0.66
C HIS A 113 -11.14 4.14 -0.20
N PRO A 114 -11.64 5.36 -0.44
CA PRO A 114 -10.96 6.28 -1.34
C PRO A 114 -9.60 6.77 -0.84
N ARG A 115 -9.31 6.59 0.43
CA ARG A 115 -8.05 7.04 1.01
C ARG A 115 -7.18 5.87 1.41
N PHE A 116 -5.97 6.18 1.81
CA PHE A 116 -5.07 5.22 2.42
C PHE A 116 -4.30 5.95 3.51
N TYR A 117 -3.73 5.18 4.42
CA TYR A 117 -2.96 5.73 5.53
C TYR A 117 -1.50 5.40 5.33
N GLU A 118 -0.63 6.40 5.44
CA GLU A 118 0.79 6.17 5.32
C GLU A 118 1.54 6.80 6.48
N VAL A 119 2.60 6.12 6.89
CA VAL A 119 3.53 6.61 7.89
C VAL A 119 4.91 6.48 7.28
N ARG A 120 5.70 7.53 7.33
CA ARG A 120 7.06 7.48 6.83
C ARG A 120 7.97 6.98 7.91
N ALA A 121 8.68 5.90 7.61
CA ALA A 121 9.70 5.40 8.50
C ALA A 121 10.96 6.21 8.27
N ARG A 122 11.45 6.86 9.32
CA ARG A 122 12.57 7.79 9.19
C ARG A 122 13.93 7.15 9.43
N ASP A 123 13.96 5.99 10.09
CA ASP A 123 15.22 5.33 10.41
C ASP A 123 15.01 3.83 10.45
N GLU A 124 16.10 3.12 10.64
CA GLU A 124 16.10 1.66 10.67
C GLU A 124 15.23 1.11 11.79
N ARG A 125 15.19 1.79 12.90
CA ARG A 125 14.40 1.35 14.05
C ARG A 125 12.91 1.41 13.72
N ALA A 126 12.47 2.49 13.10
CA ALA A 126 11.09 2.62 12.70
C ALA A 126 10.71 1.55 11.69
N ILE A 127 11.60 1.29 10.74
CA ILE A 127 11.38 0.25 9.73
C ILE A 127 11.25 -1.11 10.40
N ALA A 128 12.14 -1.43 11.33
CA ALA A 128 12.11 -2.70 12.04
C ALA A 128 10.81 -2.88 12.81
N ASN A 129 10.31 -1.81 13.43
CA ASN A 129 9.07 -1.86 14.17
C ASN A 129 7.88 -2.10 13.25
N ILE A 130 7.88 -1.46 12.10
CA ILE A 130 6.81 -1.64 11.12
C ILE A 130 6.82 -3.06 10.59
N ARG A 131 7.99 -3.59 10.26
CA ARG A 131 8.11 -4.97 9.79
C ARG A 131 7.56 -5.96 10.82
N ARG A 132 7.90 -5.75 12.06
CA ARG A 132 7.42 -6.63 13.11
C ARG A 132 5.92 -6.54 13.25
N TYR A 133 5.36 -5.34 13.21
CA TYR A 133 3.93 -5.15 13.29
C TYR A 133 3.22 -5.91 12.16
N ILE A 134 3.76 -5.83 10.96
CA ILE A 134 3.15 -6.51 9.82
C ILE A 134 3.22 -8.02 9.98
N ARG A 135 4.37 -8.54 10.43
CA ARG A 135 4.54 -9.99 10.59
C ARG A 135 3.65 -10.56 11.68
N GLU A 136 3.38 -9.77 12.70
CA GLU A 136 2.59 -10.24 13.83
C GLU A 136 1.09 -10.19 13.57
N ASN A 137 0.67 -9.62 12.46
CA ASN A 137 -0.72 -9.71 12.05
C ASN A 137 -1.02 -11.16 11.67
N PRO A 138 -2.24 -11.63 11.97
CA PRO A 138 -2.61 -13.01 11.69
C PRO A 138 -2.53 -13.45 10.24
#